data_32acb66dc896163240cd3085cb09f8fe
#
_entry.id   32acb66dc896163240cd3085cb09f8fe
#
_cell.length_a   1.000
_cell.length_b   1.000
_cell.length_c   1.000
_cell.angle_alpha   90.00
_cell.angle_beta   90.00
_cell.angle_gamma   90.00
#
_symmetry.space_group_name_H-M   'P 1'
#
loop_
_entity.id
_entity.type
_entity.pdbx_description
1 polymer ?
#
loop_
_entity_poly.entity_id
_entity_poly.type
_entity_poly.pdbx_seq_one_letter_code
_entity_poly.pdbx_strand_id
1 'polypeptide(L)'
;IRDRVGTAASDLRSKQFAGVILGLIVMLVLSLLDYSWIMNFQWIMYGFNIIMLIVVRIAGDSANGAARWIGIGSFRFQPTELSKIILIVFFAKFFMDHEETLNTLKTLALSGVLLAVPLFLILEQPDLKNTITVVIIFCIMIYVAGLSYKIIGGALLIAVPLTIIFLSIVVQPDQKLLKDYQRSRIMSFLYPENEEYSDDIEQQNNSKTAIASGELVGKKLSGDDSTTSVNQGNFVAENQTDFIFAVAGEEYGFIGCVIIVSVSYTHLTLPTNSLV
;
A
#
# COMPACT_ATOMS: atom_id res chain seq x y z
N ILE A 1 -2.07 19.13 28.59
CA ILE A 1 -2.28 17.92 27.73
C ILE A 1 -3.46 18.15 26.81
N ARG A 2 -4.61 18.62 27.29
CA ARG A 2 -5.84 18.85 26.50
C ARG A 2 -5.65 19.85 25.36
N ASP A 3 -4.88 20.92 25.57
CA ASP A 3 -4.60 21.93 24.54
C ASP A 3 -3.66 21.43 23.43
N ARG A 4 -2.71 20.54 23.75
CA ARG A 4 -1.84 19.93 22.73
C ARG A 4 -2.59 18.93 21.84
N VAL A 5 -3.56 18.20 22.37
CA VAL A 5 -4.39 17.28 21.60
C VAL A 5 -5.33 18.07 20.68
N GLY A 6 -5.88 19.18 21.13
CA GLY A 6 -6.74 20.04 20.31
C GLY A 6 -6.02 20.69 19.13
N THR A 7 -4.78 21.16 19.34
CA THR A 7 -3.96 21.74 18.26
C THR A 7 -3.49 20.70 17.26
N ALA A 8 -3.10 19.51 17.71
CA ALA A 8 -2.72 18.42 16.81
C ALA A 8 -3.89 17.95 15.92
N ALA A 9 -5.10 17.86 16.50
CA ALA A 9 -6.30 17.47 15.75
C ALA A 9 -6.74 18.54 14.74
N SER A 10 -6.56 19.83 15.03
CA SER A 10 -6.85 20.93 14.09
C SER A 10 -5.86 20.95 12.93
N ASP A 11 -4.59 20.73 13.21
CA ASP A 11 -3.52 20.64 12.21
C ASP A 11 -3.73 19.46 11.26
N LEU A 12 -4.15 18.30 11.79
CA LEU A 12 -4.45 17.12 10.97
C LEU A 12 -5.65 17.37 10.05
N ARG A 13 -6.71 18.00 10.57
CA ARG A 13 -7.89 18.37 9.77
C ARG A 13 -7.52 19.32 8.63
N SER A 14 -6.75 20.36 8.88
CA SER A 14 -6.39 21.34 7.86
C SER A 14 -5.50 20.71 6.77
N LYS A 15 -4.57 19.82 7.13
CA LYS A 15 -3.77 19.03 6.18
C LYS A 15 -4.64 18.11 5.33
N GLN A 16 -5.63 17.45 5.94
CA GLN A 16 -6.56 16.58 5.23
C GLN A 16 -7.41 17.38 4.24
N PHE A 17 -7.97 18.52 4.62
CA PHE A 17 -8.71 19.39 3.71
C PHE A 17 -7.86 19.89 2.55
N ALA A 18 -6.63 20.34 2.81
CA ALA A 18 -5.71 20.76 1.78
C ALA A 18 -5.37 19.60 0.81
N GLY A 19 -5.16 18.40 1.33
CA GLY A 19 -4.94 17.19 0.53
C GLY A 19 -6.13 16.83 -0.35
N VAL A 20 -7.35 16.89 0.19
CA VAL A 20 -8.57 16.63 -0.58
C VAL A 20 -8.75 17.66 -1.72
N ILE A 21 -8.58 18.95 -1.43
CA ILE A 21 -8.70 20.00 -2.44
C ILE A 21 -7.65 19.80 -3.54
N LEU A 22 -6.38 19.54 -3.16
CA LEU A 22 -5.32 19.25 -4.12
C LEU A 22 -5.64 18.02 -4.96
N GLY A 23 -6.12 16.95 -4.33
CA GLY A 23 -6.52 15.72 -5.02
C GLY A 23 -7.65 15.96 -6.03
N LEU A 24 -8.66 16.74 -5.67
CA LEU A 24 -9.75 17.12 -6.57
C LEU A 24 -9.26 17.95 -7.76
N ILE A 25 -8.35 18.89 -7.53
CA ILE A 25 -7.76 19.70 -8.62
C ILE A 25 -6.98 18.79 -9.57
N VAL A 26 -6.12 17.91 -9.04
CA VAL A 26 -5.33 16.97 -9.85
C VAL A 26 -6.27 16.03 -10.63
N MET A 27 -7.31 15.52 -10.00
CA MET A 27 -8.30 14.67 -10.65
C MET A 27 -8.99 15.39 -11.82
N LEU A 28 -9.43 16.64 -11.63
CA LEU A 28 -10.04 17.45 -12.68
C LEU A 28 -9.07 17.72 -13.83
N VAL A 29 -7.83 18.09 -13.52
CA VAL A 29 -6.81 18.33 -14.57
C VAL A 29 -6.55 17.05 -15.36
N LEU A 30 -6.35 15.92 -14.69
CA LEU A 30 -6.08 14.65 -15.36
C LEU A 30 -7.29 14.15 -16.17
N SER A 31 -8.52 14.42 -15.73
CA SER A 31 -9.73 14.04 -16.47
C SER A 31 -9.91 14.81 -17.80
N LEU A 32 -9.29 15.97 -17.92
CA LEU A 32 -9.32 16.80 -19.14
C LEU A 32 -8.17 16.45 -20.11
N LEU A 33 -7.17 15.70 -19.64
CA LEU A 33 -6.02 15.29 -20.46
C LEU A 33 -6.33 13.98 -21.18
N ASP A 34 -5.95 13.91 -22.45
CA ASP A 34 -5.96 12.64 -23.17
C ASP A 34 -4.84 11.73 -22.63
N TYR A 35 -5.21 10.55 -22.15
CA TYR A 35 -4.26 9.57 -21.60
C TYR A 35 -3.20 9.13 -22.62
N SER A 36 -3.51 9.14 -23.93
CA SER A 36 -2.57 8.82 -24.98
C SER A 36 -1.38 9.78 -25.01
N TRP A 37 -1.62 11.04 -24.67
CA TRP A 37 -0.54 12.02 -24.53
C TRP A 37 0.39 11.68 -23.35
N ILE A 38 -0.18 11.30 -22.22
CA ILE A 38 0.60 10.88 -21.04
C ILE A 38 1.45 9.65 -21.36
N MET A 39 0.90 8.67 -22.07
CA MET A 39 1.58 7.45 -22.43
C MET A 39 2.79 7.69 -23.37
N ASN A 40 2.77 8.72 -24.20
CA ASN A 40 3.91 9.06 -25.08
C ASN A 40 5.16 9.49 -24.30
N PHE A 41 4.99 9.96 -23.06
CA PHE A 41 6.10 10.33 -22.18
C PHE A 41 6.56 9.22 -21.23
N GLN A 42 6.14 7.97 -21.44
CA GLN A 42 6.42 6.83 -20.57
C GLN A 42 7.89 6.71 -20.14
N TRP A 43 8.85 6.86 -21.06
CA TRP A 43 10.28 6.74 -20.78
C TRP A 43 10.80 7.91 -19.93
N ILE A 44 10.29 9.10 -20.17
CA ILE A 44 10.62 10.29 -19.35
C ILE A 44 10.07 10.11 -17.94
N MET A 45 8.83 9.64 -17.81
CA MET A 45 8.22 9.33 -16.51
C MET A 45 9.00 8.24 -15.77
N TYR A 46 9.43 7.19 -16.47
CA TYR A 46 10.26 6.14 -15.87
C TYR A 46 11.62 6.69 -15.39
N GLY A 47 12.31 7.48 -16.22
CA GLY A 47 13.54 8.15 -15.83
C GLY A 47 13.36 9.07 -14.61
N PHE A 48 12.30 9.89 -14.60
CA PHE A 48 11.92 10.71 -13.46
C PHE A 48 11.68 9.89 -12.19
N ASN A 49 10.97 8.75 -12.31
CA ASN A 49 10.74 7.83 -11.21
C ASN A 49 12.06 7.33 -10.60
N ILE A 50 13.00 6.89 -11.43
CA ILE A 50 14.30 6.42 -10.95
C ILE A 50 15.07 7.53 -10.23
N ILE A 51 15.11 8.74 -10.81
CA ILE A 51 15.76 9.89 -10.19
C ILE A 51 15.11 10.20 -8.83
N MET A 52 13.80 10.22 -8.76
CA MET A 52 13.04 10.50 -7.53
C MET A 52 13.34 9.47 -6.43
N LEU A 53 13.40 8.18 -6.79
CA LEU A 53 13.76 7.11 -5.84
C LEU A 53 15.21 7.20 -5.36
N ILE A 54 16.15 7.64 -6.22
CA ILE A 54 17.54 7.89 -5.84
C ILE A 54 17.63 9.12 -4.91
N VAL A 55 16.92 10.21 -5.23
CA VAL A 55 16.92 11.44 -4.42
C VAL A 55 16.42 11.17 -3.01
N VAL A 56 15.33 10.41 -2.84
CA VAL A 56 14.82 10.12 -1.49
C VAL A 56 15.78 9.26 -0.70
N ARG A 57 16.55 8.39 -1.36
CA ARG A 57 17.59 7.59 -0.69
C ARG A 57 18.73 8.45 -0.14
N ILE A 58 19.10 9.50 -0.88
CA ILE A 58 20.26 10.36 -0.52
C ILE A 58 19.84 11.49 0.42
N ALA A 59 18.69 12.12 0.19
CA ALA A 59 18.25 13.35 0.84
C ALA A 59 16.94 13.21 1.62
N GLY A 60 16.39 12.00 1.76
CA GLY A 60 15.13 11.77 2.47
C GLY A 60 15.27 11.89 3.99
N ASP A 61 14.19 12.34 4.63
CA ASP A 61 14.08 12.38 6.09
C ASP A 61 14.07 10.94 6.65
N SER A 62 15.03 10.65 7.52
CA SER A 62 15.12 9.37 8.20
C SER A 62 14.20 9.35 9.43
N ALA A 63 12.99 8.84 9.26
CA ALA A 63 12.16 8.43 10.38
C ALA A 63 12.41 6.94 10.66
N ASN A 64 12.76 6.59 11.89
CA ASN A 64 13.05 5.21 12.32
C ASN A 64 14.17 4.51 11.50
N GLY A 65 15.21 5.24 11.09
CA GLY A 65 16.36 4.68 10.39
C GLY A 65 16.16 4.37 8.90
N ALA A 66 15.06 4.80 8.31
CA ALA A 66 14.76 4.61 6.89
C ALA A 66 14.36 5.93 6.24
N ALA A 67 15.14 6.39 5.25
CA ALA A 67 14.82 7.57 4.45
C ALA A 67 13.75 7.21 3.40
N ARG A 68 12.49 7.50 3.70
CA ARG A 68 11.33 7.16 2.83
C ARG A 68 10.51 8.37 2.43
N TRP A 69 10.68 9.49 3.13
CA TRP A 69 9.84 10.68 3.00
C TRP A 69 10.68 11.87 2.57
N ILE A 70 10.10 12.69 1.71
CA ILE A 70 10.65 13.99 1.37
C ILE A 70 9.75 15.03 2.05
N GLY A 71 10.33 15.82 2.96
CA GLY A 71 9.66 16.95 3.58
C GLY A 71 9.67 18.17 2.66
N ILE A 72 8.50 18.65 2.26
CA ILE A 72 8.32 19.90 1.52
C ILE A 72 7.49 20.85 2.40
N GLY A 73 8.16 21.61 3.25
CA GLY A 73 7.49 22.45 4.25
C GLY A 73 6.71 21.63 5.26
N SER A 74 5.39 21.83 5.36
CA SER A 74 4.49 21.09 6.23
C SER A 74 4.00 19.77 5.64
N PHE A 75 4.24 19.50 4.37
CA PHE A 75 3.85 18.29 3.67
C PHE A 75 4.96 17.27 3.67
N ARG A 76 4.62 16.01 3.95
CA ARG A 76 5.50 14.87 3.74
C ARG A 76 5.01 14.09 2.53
N PHE A 77 5.89 13.92 1.56
CA PHE A 77 5.62 13.18 0.34
C PHE A 77 6.44 11.90 0.32
N GLN A 78 5.80 10.78 0.01
CA GLN A 78 6.48 9.50 -0.15
C GLN A 78 6.64 9.19 -1.64
N PRO A 79 7.85 9.24 -2.20
CA PRO A 79 8.09 8.97 -3.62
C PRO A 79 7.62 7.61 -4.10
N THR A 80 7.67 6.60 -3.25
CA THR A 80 7.22 5.24 -3.60
C THR A 80 5.72 5.17 -3.95
N GLU A 81 4.88 6.04 -3.36
CA GLU A 81 3.46 6.10 -3.70
C GLU A 81 3.25 6.57 -5.15
N LEU A 82 3.96 7.61 -5.56
CA LEU A 82 3.93 8.07 -6.96
C LEU A 82 4.59 7.08 -7.90
N SER A 83 5.64 6.40 -7.46
CA SER A 83 6.33 5.35 -8.22
C SER A 83 5.37 4.26 -8.68
N LYS A 84 4.44 3.80 -7.84
CA LYS A 84 3.44 2.80 -8.22
C LYS A 84 2.59 3.26 -9.41
N ILE A 85 2.13 4.51 -9.38
CA ILE A 85 1.33 5.08 -10.47
C ILE A 85 2.14 5.18 -11.77
N ILE A 86 3.36 5.68 -11.68
CA ILE A 86 4.25 5.80 -12.84
C ILE A 86 4.55 4.43 -13.45
N LEU A 87 4.83 3.44 -12.62
CA LEU A 87 5.11 2.07 -13.09
C LEU A 87 3.87 1.43 -13.75
N ILE A 88 2.66 1.69 -13.26
CA ILE A 88 1.43 1.24 -13.91
C ILE A 88 1.32 1.83 -15.32
N VAL A 89 1.46 3.14 -15.46
CA VAL A 89 1.39 3.82 -16.76
C VAL A 89 2.50 3.33 -17.70
N PHE A 90 3.73 3.21 -17.18
CA PHE A 90 4.88 2.75 -17.95
C PHE A 90 4.69 1.33 -18.47
N PHE A 91 4.35 0.36 -17.61
CA PHE A 91 4.18 -1.02 -18.01
C PHE A 91 2.94 -1.24 -18.86
N ALA A 92 1.85 -0.48 -18.64
CA ALA A 92 0.68 -0.54 -19.51
C ALA A 92 1.07 -0.23 -20.96
N LYS A 93 1.76 0.88 -21.18
CA LYS A 93 2.22 1.26 -22.52
C LYS A 93 3.30 0.31 -23.06
N PHE A 94 4.25 -0.10 -22.22
CA PHE A 94 5.29 -1.05 -22.61
C PHE A 94 4.70 -2.36 -23.12
N PHE A 95 3.72 -2.92 -22.43
CA PHE A 95 3.07 -4.16 -22.84
C PHE A 95 2.18 -3.99 -24.09
N MET A 96 1.52 -2.85 -24.25
CA MET A 96 0.80 -2.51 -25.48
C MET A 96 1.73 -2.49 -26.68
N ASP A 97 2.90 -1.85 -26.55
CA ASP A 97 3.88 -1.75 -27.65
C ASP A 97 4.53 -3.11 -27.98
N HIS A 98 4.45 -4.08 -27.08
CA HIS A 98 5.05 -5.40 -27.23
C HIS A 98 4.02 -6.55 -27.22
N GLU A 99 2.75 -6.26 -27.52
CA GLU A 99 1.65 -7.24 -27.44
C GLU A 99 1.97 -8.53 -28.22
N GLU A 100 2.42 -8.44 -29.46
CA GLU A 100 2.74 -9.59 -30.31
C GLU A 100 3.96 -10.39 -29.80
N THR A 101 4.88 -9.74 -29.09
CA THR A 101 6.15 -10.35 -28.63
C THR A 101 6.16 -10.61 -27.13
N LEU A 102 5.06 -10.36 -26.43
CA LEU A 102 4.97 -10.42 -24.96
C LEU A 102 5.46 -11.77 -24.41
N ASN A 103 5.10 -12.86 -25.06
CA ASN A 103 5.44 -14.21 -24.65
C ASN A 103 6.84 -14.68 -25.05
N THR A 104 7.68 -13.79 -25.58
CA THR A 104 9.08 -14.10 -25.90
C THR A 104 9.97 -13.89 -24.68
N LEU A 105 10.99 -14.74 -24.54
CA LEU A 105 11.94 -14.62 -23.43
C LEU A 105 12.63 -13.24 -23.39
N LYS A 106 12.87 -12.64 -24.55
CA LYS A 106 13.49 -11.32 -24.68
C LYS A 106 12.62 -10.22 -24.03
N THR A 107 11.34 -10.16 -24.38
CA THR A 107 10.40 -9.15 -23.82
C THR A 107 10.17 -9.38 -22.32
N LEU A 108 10.06 -10.64 -21.90
CA LEU A 108 9.93 -10.98 -20.48
C LEU A 108 11.18 -10.60 -19.67
N ALA A 109 12.37 -10.92 -20.18
CA ALA A 109 13.61 -10.54 -19.52
C ALA A 109 13.77 -9.02 -19.45
N LEU A 110 13.44 -8.29 -20.53
CA LEU A 110 13.51 -6.84 -20.57
C LEU A 110 12.54 -6.21 -19.56
N SER A 111 11.30 -6.67 -19.53
CA SER A 111 10.31 -6.16 -18.53
C SER A 111 10.74 -6.46 -17.09
N GLY A 112 11.35 -7.64 -16.87
CA GLY A 112 11.92 -8.01 -15.57
C GLY A 112 13.07 -7.09 -15.15
N VAL A 113 13.99 -6.76 -16.06
CA VAL A 113 15.09 -5.81 -15.81
C VAL A 113 14.55 -4.41 -15.52
N LEU A 114 13.58 -3.94 -16.30
CA LEU A 114 12.95 -2.64 -16.08
C LEU A 114 12.19 -2.56 -14.76
N LEU A 115 11.64 -3.66 -14.28
CA LEU A 115 11.04 -3.73 -12.94
C LEU A 115 12.12 -3.79 -11.85
N ALA A 116 13.18 -4.56 -12.05
CA ALA A 116 14.21 -4.81 -11.05
C ALA A 116 14.91 -3.53 -10.56
N VAL A 117 15.09 -2.54 -11.43
CA VAL A 117 15.75 -1.27 -11.09
C VAL A 117 14.98 -0.49 -10.01
N PRO A 118 13.69 -0.11 -10.22
CA PRO A 118 12.92 0.59 -9.19
C PRO A 118 12.69 -0.29 -7.96
N LEU A 119 12.49 -1.61 -8.15
CA LEU A 119 12.29 -2.55 -7.05
C LEU A 119 13.50 -2.60 -6.11
N PHE A 120 14.72 -2.65 -6.67
CA PHE A 120 15.95 -2.60 -5.90
C PHE A 120 16.07 -1.30 -5.08
N LEU A 121 15.74 -0.15 -5.69
CA LEU A 121 15.79 1.15 -5.01
C LEU A 121 14.77 1.23 -3.85
N ILE A 122 13.59 0.62 -4.01
CA ILE A 122 12.57 0.55 -2.96
C ILE A 122 12.99 -0.39 -1.83
N LEU A 123 13.60 -1.54 -2.15
CA LEU A 123 14.14 -2.48 -1.16
C LEU A 123 15.24 -1.85 -0.31
N GLU A 124 16.09 -1.02 -0.91
CA GLU A 124 17.15 -0.28 -0.22
C GLU A 124 16.60 0.77 0.78
N GLN A 125 15.33 1.18 0.63
CA GLN A 125 14.61 2.06 1.57
C GLN A 125 13.94 1.29 2.71
N PRO A 126 14.34 0.08 3.05
CA PRO A 126 13.71 -1.02 3.79
C PRO A 126 12.16 -0.98 3.80
N ASP A 127 11.55 -0.83 2.63
CA ASP A 127 10.09 -0.78 2.45
C ASP A 127 9.55 -2.07 1.81
N LEU A 128 9.48 -3.12 2.62
CA LEU A 128 9.03 -4.45 2.18
C LEU A 128 7.58 -4.42 1.68
N LYS A 129 6.69 -3.65 2.34
CA LYS A 129 5.28 -3.51 1.97
C LYS A 129 5.13 -3.01 0.53
N ASN A 130 5.77 -1.89 0.22
CA ASN A 130 5.69 -1.30 -1.11
C ASN A 130 6.43 -2.15 -2.16
N THR A 131 7.52 -2.81 -1.80
CA THR A 131 8.20 -3.77 -2.68
C THR A 131 7.26 -4.88 -3.13
N ILE A 132 6.59 -5.54 -2.19
CA ILE A 132 5.63 -6.61 -2.48
C ILE A 132 4.46 -6.07 -3.32
N THR A 133 3.95 -4.89 -2.98
CA THR A 133 2.85 -4.25 -3.73
C THR A 133 3.24 -4.00 -5.19
N VAL A 134 4.43 -3.49 -5.47
CA VAL A 134 4.93 -3.25 -6.83
C VAL A 134 5.07 -4.55 -7.63
N VAL A 135 5.56 -5.62 -6.99
CA VAL A 135 5.64 -6.95 -7.62
C VAL A 135 4.24 -7.48 -7.97
N ILE A 136 3.28 -7.36 -7.06
CA ILE A 136 1.89 -7.80 -7.30
C ILE A 136 1.27 -7.00 -8.45
N ILE A 137 1.43 -5.67 -8.46
CA ILE A 137 0.96 -4.81 -9.55
C ILE A 137 1.52 -5.27 -10.88
N PHE A 138 2.83 -5.51 -10.96
CA PHE A 138 3.48 -5.98 -12.17
C PHE A 138 2.94 -7.35 -12.63
N CYS A 139 2.78 -8.31 -11.70
CA CYS A 139 2.23 -9.63 -12.02
C CYS A 139 0.79 -9.54 -12.57
N ILE A 140 -0.03 -8.67 -11.98
CA ILE A 140 -1.40 -8.43 -12.47
C ILE A 140 -1.36 -7.82 -13.87
N MET A 141 -0.52 -6.81 -14.08
CA MET A 141 -0.43 -6.11 -15.37
C MET A 141 0.03 -7.03 -16.49
N ILE A 142 1.07 -7.83 -16.28
CA ILE A 142 1.57 -8.75 -17.31
C ILE A 142 0.57 -9.89 -17.58
N TYR A 143 -0.19 -10.30 -16.56
CA TYR A 143 -1.29 -11.26 -16.71
C TYR A 143 -2.41 -10.69 -17.60
N VAL A 144 -2.87 -9.46 -17.30
CA VAL A 144 -3.91 -8.77 -18.08
C VAL A 144 -3.45 -8.48 -19.51
N ALA A 145 -2.14 -8.23 -19.71
CA ALA A 145 -1.54 -8.03 -21.03
C ALA A 145 -1.52 -9.29 -21.90
N GLY A 146 -1.90 -10.47 -21.39
CA GLY A 146 -2.02 -11.70 -22.17
C GLY A 146 -0.82 -12.64 -22.04
N LEU A 147 -0.17 -12.67 -20.88
CA LEU A 147 0.88 -13.65 -20.60
C LEU A 147 0.34 -15.08 -20.72
N SER A 148 1.03 -15.95 -21.45
CA SER A 148 0.55 -17.32 -21.68
C SER A 148 0.51 -18.14 -20.39
N TYR A 149 -0.55 -18.93 -20.20
CA TYR A 149 -0.72 -19.80 -19.02
C TYR A 149 0.43 -20.81 -18.85
N LYS A 150 1.13 -21.17 -19.95
CA LYS A 150 2.30 -22.04 -19.87
C LYS A 150 3.46 -21.38 -19.13
N ILE A 151 3.67 -20.08 -19.39
CA ILE A 151 4.72 -19.29 -18.70
C ILE A 151 4.31 -19.08 -17.24
N ILE A 152 3.06 -18.76 -16.99
CA ILE A 152 2.53 -18.62 -15.61
C ILE A 152 2.71 -19.92 -14.84
N GLY A 153 2.32 -21.06 -15.42
CA GLY A 153 2.49 -22.36 -14.79
C GLY A 153 3.95 -22.71 -14.53
N GLY A 154 4.84 -22.42 -15.48
CA GLY A 154 6.29 -22.58 -15.29
C GLY A 154 6.86 -21.68 -14.19
N ALA A 155 6.43 -20.41 -14.15
CA ALA A 155 6.84 -19.48 -13.11
C ALA A 155 6.35 -19.92 -11.71
N LEU A 156 5.10 -20.36 -11.60
CA LEU A 156 4.55 -20.88 -10.33
C LEU A 156 5.26 -22.16 -9.88
N LEU A 157 5.58 -23.06 -10.82
CA LEU A 157 6.29 -24.31 -10.51
C LEU A 157 7.69 -24.05 -9.91
N ILE A 158 8.30 -22.90 -10.22
CA ILE A 158 9.58 -22.48 -9.64
C ILE A 158 9.34 -21.63 -8.39
N ALA A 159 8.42 -20.68 -8.44
CA ALA A 159 8.19 -19.72 -7.35
C ALA A 159 7.68 -20.40 -6.08
N VAL A 160 6.75 -21.37 -6.19
CA VAL A 160 6.18 -22.05 -5.01
C VAL A 160 7.25 -22.81 -4.20
N PRO A 161 8.09 -23.69 -4.79
CA PRO A 161 9.16 -24.33 -4.04
C PRO A 161 10.17 -23.33 -3.46
N LEU A 162 10.54 -22.29 -4.20
CA LEU A 162 11.45 -21.25 -3.70
C LEU A 162 10.85 -20.51 -2.50
N THR A 163 9.56 -20.21 -2.54
CA THR A 163 8.87 -19.59 -1.40
C THR A 163 8.85 -20.50 -0.18
N ILE A 164 8.60 -21.79 -0.37
CA ILE A 164 8.63 -22.76 0.73
C ILE A 164 10.03 -22.86 1.33
N ILE A 165 11.07 -22.94 0.49
CA ILE A 165 12.46 -22.95 0.95
C ILE A 165 12.80 -21.66 1.70
N PHE A 166 12.42 -20.51 1.14
CA PHE A 166 12.63 -19.20 1.77
C PHE A 166 11.97 -19.13 3.15
N LEU A 167 10.68 -19.49 3.25
CA LEU A 167 9.98 -19.51 4.53
C LEU A 167 10.63 -20.49 5.52
N SER A 168 11.07 -21.66 5.07
CA SER A 168 11.77 -22.63 5.91
C SER A 168 13.06 -22.08 6.48
N ILE A 169 13.78 -21.21 5.73
CA ILE A 169 14.99 -20.56 6.21
C ILE A 169 14.63 -19.43 7.20
N VAL A 170 13.60 -18.63 6.91
CA VAL A 170 13.16 -17.50 7.76
C VAL A 170 12.71 -17.97 9.15
N VAL A 171 12.10 -19.15 9.24
CA VAL A 171 11.67 -19.74 10.52
C VAL A 171 12.88 -20.08 11.43
N GLN A 172 14.06 -20.35 10.87
CA GLN A 172 15.23 -20.68 11.68
C GLN A 172 15.70 -19.50 12.55
N PRO A 173 16.04 -19.71 13.84
CA PRO A 173 16.40 -18.63 14.74
C PRO A 173 17.69 -17.90 14.33
N ASP A 174 18.67 -18.60 13.71
CA ASP A 174 19.99 -18.07 13.37
C ASP A 174 20.11 -17.57 11.93
N GLN A 175 18.99 -17.32 11.25
CA GLN A 175 19.00 -16.84 9.88
C GLN A 175 19.63 -15.43 9.75
N LYS A 176 20.40 -15.20 8.68
CA LYS A 176 21.07 -13.93 8.36
C LYS A 176 20.54 -13.25 7.09
N LEU A 177 19.50 -13.83 6.46
CA LEU A 177 18.94 -13.33 5.21
C LEU A 177 18.10 -12.08 5.40
N LEU A 178 17.35 -12.02 6.50
CA LEU A 178 16.45 -10.90 6.81
C LEU A 178 16.94 -10.18 8.06
N LYS A 179 16.68 -8.88 8.10
CA LYS A 179 16.84 -8.09 9.31
C LYS A 179 15.78 -8.48 10.34
N ASP A 180 16.08 -8.32 11.63
CA ASP A 180 15.22 -8.77 12.74
C ASP A 180 13.78 -8.24 12.60
N TYR A 181 13.59 -6.96 12.25
CA TYR A 181 12.26 -6.38 12.07
C TYR A 181 11.47 -6.98 10.88
N GLN A 182 12.18 -7.45 9.83
CA GLN A 182 11.52 -8.10 8.68
C GLN A 182 11.10 -9.52 9.03
N ARG A 183 11.97 -10.21 9.78
CA ARG A 183 11.69 -11.54 10.31
C ARG A 183 10.50 -11.49 11.28
N SER A 184 10.50 -10.55 12.23
CA SER A 184 9.41 -10.38 13.19
C SER A 184 8.06 -10.23 12.50
N ARG A 185 7.96 -9.40 11.46
CA ARG A 185 6.72 -9.24 10.68
C ARG A 185 6.24 -10.50 9.97
N ILE A 186 7.16 -11.34 9.47
CA ILE A 186 6.79 -12.61 8.84
C ILE A 186 6.37 -13.60 9.91
N MET A 187 7.12 -13.66 11.01
CA MET A 187 6.84 -14.57 12.11
C MET A 187 5.54 -14.24 12.84
N SER A 188 5.23 -12.95 13.03
CA SER A 188 3.96 -12.51 13.61
C SER A 188 2.75 -12.90 12.75
N PHE A 189 2.93 -12.97 11.43
CA PHE A 189 1.89 -13.45 10.52
C PHE A 189 1.74 -14.99 10.57
N LEU A 190 2.86 -15.73 10.64
CA LEU A 190 2.85 -17.20 10.65
C LEU A 190 2.46 -17.78 12.01
N TYR A 191 2.86 -17.13 13.09
CA TYR A 191 2.66 -17.56 14.48
C TYR A 191 2.03 -16.45 15.32
N PRO A 192 0.77 -16.07 15.05
CA PRO A 192 0.11 -14.94 15.72
C PRO A 192 -0.14 -15.17 17.22
N GLU A 193 -0.02 -16.41 17.72
CA GLU A 193 -0.23 -16.75 19.12
C GLU A 193 1.07 -16.74 19.94
N ASN A 194 2.22 -16.45 19.31
CA ASN A 194 3.50 -16.44 20.01
C ASN A 194 3.73 -15.09 20.71
N GLU A 195 3.93 -15.11 22.01
CA GLU A 195 4.18 -13.93 22.85
C GLU A 195 5.42 -13.11 22.42
N GLU A 196 6.40 -13.75 21.78
CA GLU A 196 7.61 -13.08 21.27
C GLU A 196 7.29 -12.01 20.22
N TYR A 197 6.15 -12.14 19.51
CA TYR A 197 5.71 -11.22 18.43
C TYR A 197 4.46 -10.43 18.82
N SER A 198 4.11 -10.40 20.10
CA SER A 198 2.89 -9.76 20.61
C SER A 198 2.80 -8.27 20.24
N ASP A 199 3.92 -7.54 20.32
CA ASP A 199 3.97 -6.10 20.03
C ASP A 199 3.60 -5.78 18.55
N ASP A 200 4.01 -6.63 17.60
CA ASP A 200 3.68 -6.48 16.18
C ASP A 200 2.20 -6.79 15.89
N ILE A 201 1.56 -7.60 16.74
CA ILE A 201 0.17 -8.04 16.59
C ILE A 201 -0.79 -7.21 17.44
N GLU A 202 -0.30 -6.57 18.50
CA GLU A 202 -1.12 -5.82 19.46
C GLU A 202 -2.03 -4.81 18.78
N GLN A 203 -1.50 -4.02 17.84
CA GLN A 203 -2.30 -3.03 17.11
C GLN A 203 -3.42 -3.67 16.27
N GLN A 204 -3.16 -4.84 15.66
CA GLN A 204 -4.18 -5.56 14.90
C GLN A 204 -5.26 -6.13 15.83
N ASN A 205 -4.87 -6.67 16.98
CA ASN A 205 -5.80 -7.20 17.97
C ASN A 205 -6.63 -6.08 18.59
N ASN A 206 -6.03 -4.96 18.94
CA ASN A 206 -6.70 -3.79 19.42
C ASN A 206 -7.69 -3.22 18.38
N SER A 207 -7.31 -3.21 17.10
CA SER A 207 -8.19 -2.84 15.99
C SER A 207 -9.40 -3.76 15.86
N LYS A 208 -9.19 -5.09 15.94
CA LYS A 208 -10.29 -6.07 15.93
C LYS A 208 -11.22 -5.88 17.14
N THR A 209 -10.64 -5.64 18.31
CA THR A 209 -11.40 -5.37 19.55
C THR A 209 -12.22 -4.08 19.42
N ALA A 210 -11.64 -3.02 18.82
CA ALA A 210 -12.36 -1.78 18.55
C ALA A 210 -13.58 -2.01 17.64
N ILE A 211 -13.39 -2.73 16.51
CA ILE A 211 -14.51 -3.06 15.61
C ILE A 211 -15.57 -3.90 16.33
N ALA A 212 -15.16 -4.92 17.08
CA ALA A 212 -16.08 -5.80 17.82
C ALA A 212 -16.87 -5.03 18.89
N SER A 213 -16.24 -4.05 19.55
CA SER A 213 -16.89 -3.24 20.60
C SER A 213 -18.00 -2.32 20.08
N GLY A 214 -18.05 -2.09 18.77
CA GLY A 214 -19.13 -1.33 18.14
C GLY A 214 -20.43 -2.12 17.93
N GLU A 215 -20.41 -3.43 18.12
CA GLU A 215 -21.58 -4.30 17.97
C GLU A 215 -22.35 -4.05 16.65
N LEU A 216 -23.69 -4.00 16.71
CA LEU A 216 -24.53 -3.85 15.52
C LEU A 216 -24.64 -2.40 15.07
N VAL A 217 -24.85 -1.45 15.98
CA VAL A 217 -25.21 -0.05 15.67
C VAL A 217 -24.12 0.97 16.03
N GLY A 218 -23.08 0.56 16.72
CA GLY A 218 -21.98 1.44 17.14
C GLY A 218 -22.27 2.25 18.41
N LYS A 219 -21.19 2.65 19.10
CA LYS A 219 -21.26 3.41 20.36
C LYS A 219 -21.87 4.79 20.17
N LYS A 220 -21.66 5.43 19.04
CA LYS A 220 -22.16 6.77 18.75
C LYS A 220 -23.69 6.83 18.64
N LEU A 221 -24.34 5.78 18.14
CA LEU A 221 -25.79 5.70 17.99
C LEU A 221 -26.46 5.10 19.21
N SER A 222 -25.78 4.23 19.96
CA SER A 222 -26.31 3.66 21.21
C SER A 222 -26.26 4.62 22.39
N GLY A 223 -25.67 5.83 22.23
CA GLY A 223 -25.59 6.84 23.31
C GLY A 223 -24.67 6.42 24.45
N ASP A 224 -23.81 5.43 24.20
CA ASP A 224 -22.85 4.98 25.19
C ASP A 224 -21.64 5.92 25.19
N ASP A 225 -21.74 6.98 25.97
CA ASP A 225 -20.65 7.94 26.23
C ASP A 225 -19.55 7.33 27.12
N SER A 226 -19.33 6.03 26.98
CA SER A 226 -18.36 5.35 27.82
C SER A 226 -16.95 5.89 27.55
N THR A 227 -16.31 6.33 28.61
CA THR A 227 -14.89 6.69 28.69
C THR A 227 -13.97 5.51 28.33
N THR A 228 -14.55 4.37 27.98
CA THR A 228 -13.91 3.09 27.60
C THR A 228 -13.82 2.86 26.09
N SER A 229 -13.95 3.91 25.29
CA SER A 229 -13.68 3.79 23.84
C SER A 229 -12.23 3.39 23.61
N VAL A 230 -12.01 2.33 22.84
CA VAL A 230 -10.67 1.85 22.46
C VAL A 230 -9.91 2.92 21.71
N ASN A 231 -10.60 3.72 20.87
CA ASN A 231 -10.03 4.83 20.14
C ASN A 231 -9.72 6.05 21.03
N GLN A 232 -10.58 6.38 22.01
CA GLN A 232 -10.34 7.48 22.93
C GLN A 232 -9.23 7.16 23.95
N GLY A 233 -9.05 5.88 24.29
CA GLY A 233 -7.98 5.41 25.17
C GLY A 233 -6.61 5.32 24.51
N ASN A 234 -6.47 5.65 23.21
CA ASN A 234 -5.26 5.49 22.42
C ASN A 234 -4.69 4.05 22.42
N PHE A 235 -5.54 3.04 22.57
CA PHE A 235 -5.12 1.63 22.48
C PHE A 235 -4.78 1.21 21.05
N VAL A 236 -5.28 1.93 20.05
CA VAL A 236 -4.90 1.72 18.63
C VAL A 236 -4.03 2.89 18.22
N ALA A 237 -2.74 2.64 18.01
CA ALA A 237 -1.84 3.63 17.45
C ALA A 237 -2.25 3.91 16.00
N GLU A 238 -2.03 5.15 15.52
CA GLU A 238 -2.35 5.59 14.15
C GLU A 238 -3.82 5.33 13.75
N ASN A 239 -4.75 5.42 14.72
CA ASN A 239 -6.18 5.21 14.51
C ASN A 239 -6.82 6.16 13.49
N GLN A 240 -6.20 7.34 13.27
CA GLN A 240 -6.68 8.37 12.33
C GLN A 240 -6.19 8.16 10.89
N THR A 241 -5.29 7.21 10.67
CA THR A 241 -4.65 6.92 9.37
C THR A 241 -4.79 5.44 9.01
N ASP A 242 -3.95 4.59 9.55
CA ASP A 242 -3.83 3.20 9.16
C ASP A 242 -5.00 2.33 9.65
N PHE A 243 -5.64 2.71 10.76
CA PHE A 243 -6.74 1.97 11.38
C PHE A 243 -8.07 2.74 11.40
N ILE A 244 -8.30 3.63 10.44
CA ILE A 244 -9.54 4.44 10.37
C ILE A 244 -10.81 3.58 10.29
N PHE A 245 -10.74 2.39 9.69
CA PHE A 245 -11.87 1.46 9.64
C PHE A 245 -12.22 0.90 11.01
N ALA A 246 -11.24 0.76 11.92
CA ALA A 246 -11.51 0.37 13.32
C ALA A 246 -12.29 1.45 14.05
N VAL A 247 -11.97 2.72 13.80
CA VAL A 247 -12.74 3.86 14.36
C VAL A 247 -14.17 3.84 13.83
N ALA A 248 -14.34 3.64 12.53
CA ALA A 248 -15.66 3.54 11.91
C ALA A 248 -16.48 2.37 12.48
N GLY A 249 -15.84 1.22 12.70
CA GLY A 249 -16.46 0.03 13.28
C GLY A 249 -16.91 0.27 14.74
N GLU A 250 -16.08 0.92 15.55
CA GLU A 250 -16.44 1.25 16.92
C GLU A 250 -17.56 2.28 17.00
N GLU A 251 -17.53 3.35 16.16
CA GLU A 251 -18.51 4.43 16.20
C GLU A 251 -19.87 4.08 15.58
N TYR A 252 -19.85 3.36 14.43
CA TYR A 252 -21.06 3.09 13.64
C TYR A 252 -21.45 1.61 13.57
N GLY A 253 -20.69 0.73 14.22
CA GLY A 253 -20.96 -0.68 14.33
C GLY A 253 -20.93 -1.43 13.00
N PHE A 254 -21.49 -2.64 13.03
CA PHE A 254 -21.54 -3.52 11.85
C PHE A 254 -22.28 -2.87 10.67
N ILE A 255 -23.41 -2.19 10.93
CA ILE A 255 -24.21 -1.52 9.89
C ILE A 255 -23.37 -0.46 9.16
N GLY A 256 -22.66 0.38 9.92
CA GLY A 256 -21.76 1.39 9.32
C GLY A 256 -20.65 0.77 8.48
N CYS A 257 -20.03 -0.29 8.97
CA CYS A 257 -19.03 -1.03 8.22
C CYS A 257 -19.59 -1.60 6.91
N VAL A 258 -20.78 -2.22 6.95
CA VAL A 258 -21.43 -2.76 5.74
C VAL A 258 -21.73 -1.66 4.74
N ILE A 259 -22.21 -0.50 5.17
CA ILE A 259 -22.47 0.63 4.27
C ILE A 259 -21.17 1.08 3.59
N ILE A 260 -20.09 1.28 4.36
CA ILE A 260 -18.79 1.71 3.81
C ILE A 260 -18.28 0.71 2.76
N VAL A 261 -18.31 -0.59 3.07
CA VAL A 261 -17.84 -1.63 2.16
C VAL A 261 -18.75 -1.73 0.93
N SER A 262 -20.06 -1.66 1.10
CA SER A 262 -21.03 -1.74 0.00
C SER A 262 -20.88 -0.57 -0.97
N VAL A 263 -20.74 0.66 -0.45
CA VAL A 263 -20.52 1.85 -1.30
C VAL A 263 -19.19 1.74 -2.05
N SER A 264 -18.12 1.32 -1.38
CA SER A 264 -16.81 1.11 -2.00
C SER A 264 -16.89 0.06 -3.12
N TYR A 265 -17.58 -1.06 -2.86
CA TYR A 265 -17.75 -2.15 -3.83
C TYR A 265 -18.55 -1.69 -5.07
N THR A 266 -19.67 -0.98 -4.86
CA THR A 266 -20.49 -0.49 -5.98
C THR A 266 -19.72 0.51 -6.84
N HIS A 267 -18.95 1.42 -6.25
CA HIS A 267 -18.15 2.38 -7.00
C HIS A 267 -16.99 1.74 -7.79
N LEU A 268 -16.43 0.64 -7.30
CA LEU A 268 -15.42 -0.12 -8.03
C LEU A 268 -16.00 -0.92 -9.20
N THR A 269 -17.27 -1.36 -9.10
CA THR A 269 -17.88 -2.27 -10.09
C THR A 269 -18.79 -1.57 -11.11
N LEU A 270 -19.33 -0.39 -10.79
CA LEU A 270 -20.23 0.38 -11.68
C LEU A 270 -19.65 0.73 -13.06
N PRO A 271 -18.35 1.04 -13.22
CA PRO A 271 -17.81 1.37 -14.55
C PRO A 271 -17.82 0.20 -15.55
N THR A 272 -17.97 -1.03 -15.09
CA THR A 272 -17.91 -2.21 -15.96
C THR A 272 -19.24 -2.54 -16.65
N ASN A 273 -20.35 -1.91 -16.24
CA ASN A 273 -21.69 -2.18 -16.78
C ASN A 273 -22.21 -1.15 -17.79
N SER A 274 -21.48 -0.08 -18.04
CA SER A 274 -21.88 0.92 -19.02
C SER A 274 -21.07 0.72 -20.30
N LEU A 275 -21.74 0.17 -21.30
CA LEU A 275 -21.37 0.24 -22.71
C LEU A 275 -20.19 -0.66 -23.13
N VAL A 276 -20.51 -1.89 -23.34
CA VAL A 276 -20.02 -2.58 -24.54
C VAL A 276 -21.21 -2.74 -25.47
#